data_2756d467fd903cabc2057315851e48ee
#
_entry.id   2756d467fd903cabc2057315851e48ee
#
_cell.length_a   1.000
_cell.length_b   1.000
_cell.length_c   1.000
_cell.angle_alpha   90.00
_cell.angle_beta   90.00
_cell.angle_gamma   90.00
#
_symmetry.space_group_name_H-M   'P 1'
#
loop_
_entity.id
_entity.type
_entity.pdbx_description
1 polymer ?
#
loop_
_entity_poly.entity_id
_entity_poly.type
_entity_poly.pdbx_seq_one_letter_code
_entity_poly.pdbx_strand_id
1 'polypeptide(L)'
;MTNFISKEVDKLIKKYKTRDPFEMAKDMKINICYHDLGNLKGYYFYQSKFRYIVINKNIQEELLPVICAHELGHDRFHQNYAKNDAIREFSLFDMTSKPEREANLFASELLIPDSTMMELFNEDCTFSSVAAELNVPIELVDFKSQILKAKGYNISPLCISKGNFLKK
;
A
#
# COMPACT_ATOMS: atom_id res chain seq x y z
N MET A 1 4.38 -6.03 -14.34
CA MET A 1 3.46 -5.46 -13.34
C MET A 1 4.21 -4.48 -12.43
N THR A 2 5.10 -4.91 -11.58
CA THR A 2 5.85 -4.08 -10.62
C THR A 2 6.54 -2.86 -11.24
N ASN A 3 7.31 -3.01 -12.31
CA ASN A 3 7.98 -1.90 -13.00
C ASN A 3 7.01 -0.84 -13.56
N PHE A 4 5.81 -1.25 -13.97
CA PHE A 4 4.78 -0.33 -14.43
C PHE A 4 4.24 0.49 -13.25
N ILE A 5 3.94 -0.18 -12.13
CA ILE A 5 3.44 0.47 -10.92
C ILE A 5 4.47 1.47 -10.36
N SER A 6 5.74 1.05 -10.25
CA SER A 6 6.81 1.96 -9.78
C SER A 6 6.93 3.21 -10.65
N LYS A 7 6.89 3.08 -11.98
CA LYS A 7 6.93 4.23 -12.89
C LYS A 7 5.74 5.17 -12.71
N GLU A 8 4.55 4.63 -12.44
CA GLU A 8 3.36 5.46 -12.20
C GLU A 8 3.44 6.17 -10.84
N VAL A 9 3.90 5.51 -9.80
CA VAL A 9 4.14 6.14 -8.49
C VAL A 9 5.19 7.25 -8.61
N ASP A 10 6.31 6.99 -9.28
CA ASP A 10 7.35 8.01 -9.53
C ASP A 10 6.80 9.25 -10.26
N LYS A 11 5.94 9.05 -11.25
CA LYS A 11 5.27 10.16 -11.96
C LYS A 11 4.40 10.98 -11.02
N LEU A 12 3.63 10.31 -10.14
CA LEU A 12 2.77 10.99 -9.18
C LEU A 12 3.60 11.78 -8.17
N ILE A 13 4.65 11.18 -7.60
CA ILE A 13 5.56 11.85 -6.66
C ILE A 13 6.24 13.06 -7.32
N LYS A 14 6.70 12.93 -8.56
CA LYS A 14 7.30 14.05 -9.30
C LYS A 14 6.31 15.18 -9.55
N LYS A 15 5.05 14.83 -9.82
CA LYS A 15 3.99 15.80 -10.12
C LYS A 15 3.50 16.53 -8.88
N TYR A 16 3.22 15.79 -7.81
CA TYR A 16 2.59 16.34 -6.61
C TYR A 16 3.58 16.65 -5.48
N LYS A 17 4.86 16.24 -5.62
CA LYS A 17 5.96 16.53 -4.68
C LYS A 17 5.75 15.99 -3.27
N THR A 18 4.93 14.97 -3.12
CA THR A 18 4.62 14.33 -1.84
C THR A 18 4.55 12.80 -1.98
N ARG A 19 4.80 12.10 -0.88
CA ARG A 19 4.50 10.68 -0.68
C ARG A 19 3.34 10.48 0.29
N ASP A 20 2.86 11.56 0.93
CA ASP A 20 1.68 11.50 1.78
C ASP A 20 0.44 11.21 0.92
N PRO A 21 -0.28 10.11 1.16
CA PRO A 21 -1.42 9.72 0.34
C PRO A 21 -2.60 10.68 0.51
N PHE A 22 -2.73 11.34 1.66
CA PHE A 22 -3.79 12.32 1.90
C PHE A 22 -3.54 13.62 1.15
N GLU A 23 -2.31 14.14 1.21
CA GLU A 23 -1.93 15.30 0.41
C GLU A 23 -2.07 15.02 -1.08
N MET A 24 -1.59 13.84 -1.51
CA MET A 24 -1.70 13.43 -2.92
C MET A 24 -3.16 13.33 -3.36
N ALA A 25 -4.03 12.71 -2.57
CA ALA A 25 -5.47 12.61 -2.88
C ALA A 25 -6.12 13.98 -2.99
N LYS A 26 -5.79 14.91 -2.07
CA LYS A 26 -6.26 16.29 -2.09
C LYS A 26 -5.85 17.00 -3.40
N ASP A 27 -4.59 16.92 -3.78
CA ASP A 27 -4.06 17.53 -4.99
C ASP A 27 -4.63 16.90 -6.26
N MET A 28 -4.96 15.62 -6.20
CA MET A 28 -5.68 14.88 -7.25
C MET A 28 -7.17 15.20 -7.28
N LYS A 29 -7.69 16.03 -6.37
CA LYS A 29 -9.12 16.36 -6.23
C LYS A 29 -9.99 15.12 -5.97
N ILE A 30 -9.51 14.23 -5.12
CA ILE A 30 -10.24 13.08 -4.61
C ILE A 30 -10.79 13.45 -3.23
N ASN A 31 -12.08 13.24 -3.02
CA ASN A 31 -12.72 13.51 -1.76
C ASN A 31 -12.45 12.36 -0.78
N ILE A 32 -11.95 12.68 0.41
CA ILE A 32 -11.75 11.70 1.48
C ILE A 32 -12.86 11.88 2.50
N CYS A 33 -13.53 10.79 2.83
CA CYS A 33 -14.62 10.74 3.79
C CYS A 33 -14.35 9.65 4.84
N TYR A 34 -14.84 9.87 6.05
CA TYR A 34 -14.74 8.91 7.14
C TYR A 34 -16.14 8.50 7.59
N HIS A 35 -16.43 7.20 7.54
CA HIS A 35 -17.70 6.65 7.97
C HIS A 35 -17.51 5.40 8.82
N ASP A 36 -18.54 5.05 9.56
CA ASP A 36 -18.59 3.73 10.21
C ASP A 36 -18.92 2.69 9.15
N LEU A 37 -17.96 1.85 8.84
CA LEU A 37 -18.09 0.85 7.78
C LEU A 37 -18.18 -0.59 8.33
N GLY A 38 -18.36 -0.74 9.65
CA GLY A 38 -18.37 -2.05 10.28
C GLY A 38 -17.03 -2.77 10.06
N ASN A 39 -17.04 -3.91 9.39
CA ASN A 39 -15.83 -4.70 9.11
C ASN A 39 -15.04 -4.25 7.87
N LEU A 40 -15.63 -3.40 7.04
CA LEU A 40 -14.96 -2.88 5.86
C LEU A 40 -13.88 -1.86 6.27
N LYS A 41 -12.69 -1.93 5.68
CA LYS A 41 -11.57 -1.03 5.98
C LYS A 41 -11.68 0.30 5.25
N GLY A 42 -12.03 0.24 3.97
CA GLY A 42 -12.22 1.37 3.10
C GLY A 42 -12.85 0.96 1.79
N TYR A 43 -13.09 1.91 0.93
CA TYR A 43 -13.44 1.66 -0.47
C TYR A 43 -13.20 2.88 -1.33
N TYR A 44 -12.86 2.63 -2.59
CA TYR A 44 -12.81 3.60 -3.65
C TYR A 44 -14.12 3.62 -4.43
N PHE A 45 -14.60 4.82 -4.73
CA PHE A 45 -15.85 5.03 -5.42
C PHE A 45 -15.75 6.14 -6.46
N TYR A 46 -16.25 5.87 -7.65
CA TYR A 46 -16.26 6.84 -8.76
C TYR A 46 -17.65 6.98 -9.35
N GLN A 47 -18.28 8.15 -9.17
CA GLN A 47 -19.60 8.42 -9.70
C GLN A 47 -19.69 9.86 -10.22
N SER A 48 -20.32 10.02 -11.40
CA SER A 48 -20.64 11.34 -11.99
C SER A 48 -19.43 12.28 -12.06
N LYS A 49 -18.24 11.74 -12.38
CA LYS A 49 -16.94 12.43 -12.43
C LYS A 49 -16.36 12.81 -11.06
N PHE A 50 -17.02 12.50 -9.97
CA PHE A 50 -16.48 12.67 -8.63
C PHE A 50 -15.82 11.37 -8.15
N ARG A 51 -14.70 11.53 -7.48
CA ARG A 51 -13.89 10.44 -6.92
C ARG A 51 -13.88 10.54 -5.42
N TYR A 52 -14.09 9.41 -4.77
CA TYR A 52 -14.16 9.33 -3.33
C TYR A 52 -13.32 8.16 -2.82
N ILE A 53 -12.56 8.42 -1.77
CA ILE A 53 -11.97 7.43 -0.90
C ILE A 53 -12.72 7.51 0.41
N VAL A 54 -13.35 6.42 0.81
CA VAL A 54 -14.06 6.33 2.09
C VAL A 54 -13.31 5.40 3.00
N ILE A 55 -12.93 5.88 4.17
CA ILE A 55 -12.13 5.16 5.16
C ILE A 55 -12.99 4.91 6.40
N ASN A 56 -12.88 3.72 6.96
CA ASN A 56 -13.58 3.41 8.20
C ASN A 56 -13.00 4.24 9.36
N LYS A 57 -13.85 5.04 10.00
CA LYS A 57 -13.46 5.90 11.12
C LYS A 57 -12.93 5.15 12.35
N ASN A 58 -13.19 3.83 12.44
CA ASN A 58 -12.79 2.98 13.57
C ASN A 58 -11.43 2.27 13.32
N ILE A 59 -10.70 2.65 12.28
CA ILE A 59 -9.37 2.11 11.99
C ILE A 59 -8.32 2.78 12.89
N GLN A 60 -7.30 2.01 13.27
CA GLN A 60 -6.13 2.52 13.97
C GLN A 60 -5.40 3.56 13.11
N GLU A 61 -4.93 4.63 13.74
CA GLU A 61 -4.33 5.78 13.02
C GLU A 61 -3.16 5.38 12.12
N GLU A 62 -2.36 4.41 12.55
CA GLU A 62 -1.19 3.91 11.83
C GLU A 62 -1.56 3.25 10.49
N LEU A 63 -2.78 2.72 10.38
CA LEU A 63 -3.26 2.08 9.14
C LEU A 63 -3.93 3.06 8.18
N LEU A 64 -4.30 4.25 8.62
CA LEU A 64 -4.98 5.22 7.76
C LEU A 64 -4.19 5.57 6.49
N PRO A 65 -2.87 5.85 6.55
CA PRO A 65 -2.08 6.11 5.34
C PRO A 65 -2.03 4.90 4.42
N VAL A 66 -1.98 3.68 4.97
CA VAL A 66 -1.93 2.44 4.19
C VAL A 66 -3.21 2.25 3.40
N ILE A 67 -4.36 2.41 4.05
CA ILE A 67 -5.68 2.32 3.40
C ILE A 67 -5.82 3.42 2.35
N CYS A 68 -5.50 4.67 2.68
CA CYS A 68 -5.58 5.78 1.74
C CYS A 68 -4.71 5.53 0.50
N ALA A 69 -3.48 5.06 0.67
CA ALA A 69 -2.58 4.73 -0.42
C ALA A 69 -3.10 3.55 -1.27
N HIS A 70 -3.69 2.54 -0.66
CA HIS A 70 -4.32 1.42 -1.34
C HIS A 70 -5.48 1.89 -2.24
N GLU A 71 -6.39 2.70 -1.69
CA GLU A 71 -7.52 3.25 -2.44
C GLU A 71 -7.08 4.22 -3.55
N LEU A 72 -5.96 4.94 -3.39
CA LEU A 72 -5.33 5.69 -4.47
C LEU A 72 -4.85 4.79 -5.60
N GLY A 73 -4.37 3.59 -5.27
CA GLY A 73 -4.04 2.56 -6.25
C GLY A 73 -5.26 2.17 -7.10
N HIS A 74 -6.42 1.99 -6.47
CA HIS A 74 -7.67 1.76 -7.19
C HIS A 74 -8.08 2.97 -8.04
N ASP A 75 -7.95 4.19 -7.53
CA ASP A 75 -8.17 5.38 -8.35
C ASP A 75 -7.28 5.39 -9.59
N ARG A 76 -6.03 4.98 -9.44
CA ARG A 76 -5.06 5.05 -10.54
C ARG A 76 -5.27 4.00 -11.61
N PHE A 77 -5.61 2.77 -11.24
CA PHE A 77 -5.62 1.62 -12.16
C PHE A 77 -7.00 1.05 -12.44
N HIS A 78 -7.97 1.28 -11.56
CA HIS A 78 -9.22 0.53 -11.55
C HIS A 78 -10.48 1.41 -11.66
N GLN A 79 -10.38 2.66 -12.11
CA GLN A 79 -11.53 3.57 -12.25
C GLN A 79 -12.68 2.99 -13.07
N ASN A 80 -12.38 2.19 -14.09
CA ASN A 80 -13.42 1.58 -14.92
C ASN A 80 -14.24 0.52 -14.17
N TYR A 81 -13.62 -0.18 -13.24
CA TYR A 81 -14.34 -1.11 -12.35
C TYR A 81 -15.22 -0.33 -11.37
N ALA A 82 -14.67 0.72 -10.77
CA ALA A 82 -15.35 1.55 -9.79
C ALA A 82 -16.54 2.36 -10.35
N LYS A 83 -16.68 2.49 -11.66
CA LYS A 83 -17.85 3.12 -12.29
C LYS A 83 -19.12 2.26 -12.20
N ASN A 84 -18.95 0.95 -12.12
CA ASN A 84 -20.06 0.00 -12.10
C ASN A 84 -20.43 -0.37 -10.66
N ASP A 85 -19.46 -0.45 -9.77
CA ASP A 85 -19.64 -0.72 -8.35
C ASP A 85 -18.45 -0.19 -7.56
N ALA A 86 -18.64 0.08 -6.26
CA ALA A 86 -17.55 0.46 -5.37
C ALA A 86 -16.57 -0.71 -5.20
N ILE A 87 -15.27 -0.43 -5.28
CA ILE A 87 -14.24 -1.41 -4.94
C ILE A 87 -14.10 -1.39 -3.43
N ARG A 88 -14.46 -2.48 -2.76
CA ARG A 88 -14.60 -2.57 -1.30
C ARG A 88 -13.49 -3.39 -0.69
N GLU A 89 -12.78 -2.81 0.26
CA GLU A 89 -11.68 -3.43 0.98
C GLU A 89 -12.15 -4.01 2.32
N PHE A 90 -12.38 -5.32 2.37
CA PHE A 90 -12.73 -6.04 3.60
C PHE A 90 -11.51 -6.54 4.37
N SER A 91 -10.44 -6.86 3.66
CA SER A 91 -9.22 -7.42 4.24
C SER A 91 -8.01 -6.80 3.56
N LEU A 92 -7.28 -5.97 4.29
CA LEU A 92 -6.00 -5.44 3.83
C LEU A 92 -5.10 -6.60 3.38
N PHE A 93 -4.41 -6.41 2.25
CA PHE A 93 -3.48 -7.37 1.66
C PHE A 93 -4.13 -8.63 1.09
N ASP A 94 -5.41 -8.57 0.71
CA ASP A 94 -6.01 -9.62 -0.09
C ASP A 94 -5.23 -9.76 -1.42
N MET A 95 -4.77 -10.98 -1.68
CA MET A 95 -3.96 -11.32 -2.87
C MET A 95 -4.79 -12.11 -3.90
N THR A 96 -6.07 -12.30 -3.65
CA THR A 96 -6.90 -13.20 -4.46
C THR A 96 -7.20 -12.63 -5.85
N SER A 97 -7.17 -11.31 -5.99
CA SER A 97 -7.44 -10.65 -7.26
C SER A 97 -6.25 -9.81 -7.76
N LYS A 98 -6.16 -9.66 -9.07
CA LYS A 98 -5.16 -8.80 -9.69
C LYS A 98 -5.31 -7.33 -9.29
N PRO A 99 -6.52 -6.74 -9.24
CA PRO A 99 -6.71 -5.36 -8.79
C PRO A 99 -6.19 -5.11 -7.37
N GLU A 100 -6.49 -6.00 -6.43
CA GLU A 100 -6.03 -5.88 -5.04
C GLU A 100 -4.51 -5.94 -4.95
N ARG A 101 -3.90 -6.88 -5.66
CA ARG A 101 -2.44 -6.96 -5.73
C ARG A 101 -1.81 -5.69 -6.30
N GLU A 102 -2.38 -5.10 -7.35
CA GLU A 102 -1.89 -3.86 -7.95
C GLU A 102 -2.02 -2.67 -6.99
N ALA A 103 -3.11 -2.57 -6.24
CA ALA A 103 -3.33 -1.54 -5.22
C ALA A 103 -2.35 -1.70 -4.04
N ASN A 104 -2.10 -2.91 -3.57
CA ASN A 104 -1.11 -3.20 -2.52
C ASN A 104 0.32 -2.85 -2.94
N LEU A 105 0.71 -3.20 -4.17
CA LEU A 105 2.01 -2.82 -4.73
C LEU A 105 2.13 -1.29 -4.85
N PHE A 106 1.06 -0.61 -5.26
CA PHE A 106 1.04 0.86 -5.33
C PHE A 106 1.21 1.48 -3.95
N ALA A 107 0.46 1.03 -2.95
CA ALA A 107 0.57 1.52 -1.57
C ALA A 107 1.98 1.33 -1.01
N SER A 108 2.56 0.16 -1.20
CA SER A 108 3.92 -0.16 -0.77
C SER A 108 4.96 0.74 -1.42
N GLU A 109 4.88 0.97 -2.74
CA GLU A 109 5.82 1.83 -3.47
C GLU A 109 5.67 3.29 -3.10
N LEU A 110 4.45 3.76 -2.86
CA LEU A 110 4.18 5.14 -2.44
C LEU A 110 4.71 5.42 -1.04
N LEU A 111 4.42 4.53 -0.08
CA LEU A 111 4.70 4.78 1.34
C LEU A 111 6.15 4.47 1.74
N ILE A 112 6.81 3.51 1.08
CA ILE A 112 8.16 3.10 1.44
C ILE A 112 9.16 3.51 0.35
N PRO A 113 9.99 4.55 0.56
CA PRO A 113 11.06 4.90 -0.37
C PRO A 113 12.08 3.77 -0.53
N ASP A 114 12.63 3.62 -1.74
CA ASP A 114 13.68 2.62 -2.01
C ASP A 114 14.89 2.82 -1.09
N SER A 115 15.34 4.07 -0.92
CA SER A 115 16.49 4.41 -0.06
C SER A 115 16.28 3.97 1.38
N THR A 116 15.12 4.30 1.95
CA THR A 116 14.77 3.94 3.33
C THR A 116 14.75 2.43 3.53
N MET A 117 14.14 1.71 2.57
CA MET A 117 14.13 0.24 2.64
C MET A 117 15.54 -0.34 2.57
N MET A 118 16.39 0.21 1.70
CA MET A 118 17.77 -0.25 1.54
C MET A 118 18.66 0.08 2.74
N GLU A 119 18.46 1.21 3.40
CA GLU A 119 19.18 1.60 4.61
C GLU A 119 18.84 0.69 5.79
N LEU A 120 17.56 0.29 5.90
CA LEU A 120 17.10 -0.60 6.96
C LEU A 120 17.42 -2.09 6.69
N PHE A 121 17.65 -2.44 5.42
CA PHE A 121 17.88 -3.83 5.01
C PHE A 121 19.37 -4.16 5.10
N ASN A 122 19.82 -4.50 6.29
CA ASN A 122 21.16 -5.02 6.57
C ASN A 122 21.13 -6.53 6.89
N GLU A 123 22.31 -7.14 7.09
CA GLU A 123 22.46 -8.59 7.28
C GLU A 123 21.65 -9.16 8.46
N ASP A 124 21.35 -8.34 9.45
CA ASP A 124 20.66 -8.77 10.69
C ASP A 124 19.17 -8.38 10.73
N CYS A 125 18.66 -7.69 9.71
CA CYS A 125 17.28 -7.23 9.71
C CYS A 125 16.29 -8.27 9.18
N THR A 126 15.17 -8.41 9.88
CA THR A 126 14.00 -9.18 9.43
C THR A 126 12.93 -8.26 8.86
N PHE A 127 12.02 -8.80 8.08
CA PHE A 127 10.85 -8.02 7.61
C PHE A 127 10.05 -7.44 8.78
N SER A 128 9.95 -8.18 9.88
CA SER A 128 9.24 -7.72 11.08
C SER A 128 9.92 -6.52 11.74
N SER A 129 11.27 -6.50 11.81
CA SER A 129 11.99 -5.36 12.38
C SER A 129 11.90 -4.13 11.49
N VAL A 130 11.98 -4.29 10.18
CA VAL A 130 11.80 -3.20 9.21
C VAL A 130 10.37 -2.66 9.26
N ALA A 131 9.37 -3.53 9.35
CA ALA A 131 7.96 -3.13 9.47
C ALA A 131 7.69 -2.33 10.75
N ALA A 132 8.30 -2.77 11.87
CA ALA A 132 8.19 -2.05 13.14
C ALA A 132 8.86 -0.67 13.09
N GLU A 133 10.05 -0.56 12.49
CA GLU A 133 10.78 0.70 12.34
C GLU A 133 10.02 1.70 11.45
N LEU A 134 9.41 1.20 10.38
CA LEU A 134 8.62 2.03 9.45
C LEU A 134 7.19 2.28 9.94
N ASN A 135 6.78 1.64 11.02
CA ASN A 135 5.40 1.66 11.53
C ASN A 135 4.37 1.31 10.45
N VAL A 136 4.64 0.23 9.70
CA VAL A 136 3.76 -0.28 8.64
C VAL A 136 3.52 -1.79 8.83
N PRO A 137 2.44 -2.34 8.27
CA PRO A 137 2.23 -3.78 8.24
C PRO A 137 3.36 -4.52 7.51
N ILE A 138 3.70 -5.71 8.00
CA ILE A 138 4.79 -6.54 7.44
C ILE A 138 4.54 -6.91 5.97
N GLU A 139 3.29 -7.07 5.60
CA GLU A 139 2.87 -7.37 4.23
C GLU A 139 3.28 -6.24 3.26
N LEU A 140 3.24 -5.00 3.73
CA LEU A 140 3.67 -3.86 2.92
C LEU A 140 5.17 -3.89 2.64
N VAL A 141 5.97 -4.33 3.61
CA VAL A 141 7.42 -4.57 3.46
C VAL A 141 7.67 -5.70 2.46
N ASP A 142 6.88 -6.77 2.50
CA ASP A 142 6.99 -7.87 1.54
C ASP A 142 6.69 -7.40 0.12
N PHE A 143 5.60 -6.66 -0.11
CA PHE A 143 5.31 -6.04 -1.41
C PHE A 143 6.45 -5.14 -1.90
N LYS A 144 7.03 -4.34 -0.99
CA LYS A 144 8.18 -3.49 -1.34
C LYS A 144 9.40 -4.32 -1.74
N SER A 145 9.66 -5.42 -1.05
CA SER A 145 10.75 -6.33 -1.41
C SER A 145 10.58 -6.91 -2.82
N GLN A 146 9.35 -7.27 -3.19
CA GLN A 146 9.04 -7.77 -4.54
C GLN A 146 9.32 -6.71 -5.61
N ILE A 147 9.00 -5.44 -5.33
CA ILE A 147 9.28 -4.32 -6.23
C ILE A 147 10.78 -4.13 -6.39
N LEU A 148 11.53 -4.10 -5.29
CA LEU A 148 12.98 -3.91 -5.32
C LEU A 148 13.68 -5.06 -6.04
N LYS A 149 13.26 -6.31 -5.84
CA LYS A 149 13.76 -7.45 -6.62
C LYS A 149 13.51 -7.27 -8.12
N ALA A 150 12.33 -6.80 -8.51
CA ALA A 150 12.01 -6.52 -9.91
C ALA A 150 12.82 -5.35 -10.50
N LYS A 151 13.29 -4.43 -9.66
CA LYS A 151 14.25 -3.36 -10.03
C LYS A 151 15.70 -3.85 -10.12
N GLY A 152 15.98 -5.12 -9.74
CA GLY A 152 17.31 -5.73 -9.79
C GLY A 152 18.12 -5.65 -8.49
N TYR A 153 17.52 -5.20 -7.39
CA TYR A 153 18.18 -5.22 -6.09
C TYR A 153 18.23 -6.65 -5.54
N ASN A 154 19.39 -7.03 -5.01
CA ASN A 154 19.54 -8.32 -4.34
C ASN A 154 19.07 -8.21 -2.89
N ILE A 155 17.78 -8.41 -2.68
CA ILE A 155 17.18 -8.49 -1.35
C ILE A 155 16.91 -9.95 -1.05
N SER A 156 17.74 -10.54 -0.22
CA SER A 156 17.45 -11.84 0.38
C SER A 156 16.47 -11.60 1.53
N PRO A 157 15.27 -12.23 1.52
CA PRO A 157 14.46 -12.24 2.72
C PRO A 157 15.28 -12.98 3.77
N LEU A 158 15.66 -12.27 4.82
CA LEU A 158 16.28 -12.92 5.96
C LEU A 158 15.31 -13.94 6.49
N CYS A 159 15.78 -15.16 6.54
CA CYS A 159 15.06 -16.28 7.08
C CYS A 159 14.39 -15.87 8.38
N ILE A 160 13.07 -16.04 8.43
CA ILE A 160 12.39 -16.30 9.69
C ILE A 160 13.28 -17.34 10.36
N SER A 161 14.01 -16.98 11.40
CA SER A 161 14.69 -17.96 12.22
C SER A 161 13.59 -18.93 12.63
N LYS A 162 13.62 -20.13 12.08
CA LYS A 162 12.80 -21.23 12.60
C LYS A 162 13.24 -21.35 14.06
N GLY A 163 12.51 -20.67 14.92
CA GLY A 163 12.65 -20.81 16.34
C GLY A 163 12.46 -22.28 16.64
N ASN A 164 13.56 -22.96 16.93
CA ASN A 164 13.58 -24.29 17.51
C ASN A 164 12.96 -24.21 18.92
N PHE A 165 11.72 -23.75 19.04
CA PHE A 165 11.02 -23.61 20.32
C PHE A 165 10.27 -24.87 20.74
N LEU A 166 10.35 -25.95 19.95
CA LEU A 166 9.74 -27.23 20.27
C LEU A 166 10.73 -28.37 20.08
N LYS A 167 11.84 -28.35 20.85
CA LYS A 167 12.57 -29.54 21.20
C LYS A 167 12.92 -29.45 22.66
N LYS A 168 11.99 -29.87 23.47
CA LYS A 168 12.22 -30.57 24.74
C LYS A 168 11.14 -31.62 24.90
#